data_ebe61ea3787a3a186f32fb7ded8d8167
#
_entry.id   ebe61ea3787a3a186f32fb7ded8d8167
#
_cell.length_a   1.000
_cell.length_b   1.000
_cell.length_c   1.000
_cell.angle_alpha   90.00
_cell.angle_beta   90.00
_cell.angle_gamma   90.00
#
_symmetry.space_group_name_H-M   'P 1'
#
loop_
_entity.id
_entity.type
_entity.pdbx_description
1 polymer ?
#
loop_
_entity_poly.entity_id
_entity_poly.type
_entity_poly.pdbx_seq_one_letter_code
_entity_poly.pdbx_strand_id
1 'polypeptide(L)'
;MKIKIGRPVLALFIVFIAIVASPSLVPAQEKPPEHPPRIIQVTAKNFEFDPSVIRVKAGEKIQLKITSVDRTHGIHINPFPEGGQPSTPPGLSFTYGDDCLKLKKDVTATLEFTAQAPGTYAFSCCKKCGTGHGRMKGQIIVEP
;
A
#
# COMPACT_ATOMS: atom_id res chain seq x y z
N MET A 1 22.04 -78.62 54.72
CA MET A 1 21.79 -78.57 53.28
C MET A 1 21.24 -77.18 52.98
N LYS A 2 22.09 -76.26 52.54
CA LYS A 2 21.73 -74.83 52.29
C LYS A 2 21.64 -74.58 50.82
N ILE A 3 20.41 -74.31 50.35
CA ILE A 3 20.12 -73.96 48.92
C ILE A 3 20.33 -72.48 48.80
N LYS A 4 21.30 -72.04 47.94
CA LYS A 4 21.48 -70.67 47.55
C LYS A 4 20.60 -70.39 46.34
N ILE A 5 19.62 -69.51 46.52
CA ILE A 5 18.78 -69.02 45.45
C ILE A 5 19.53 -67.85 44.83
N GLY A 6 19.93 -67.99 43.53
CA GLY A 6 20.53 -66.93 42.73
C GLY A 6 19.49 -65.98 42.29
N ARG A 7 19.75 -64.65 42.45
CA ARG A 7 18.91 -63.58 41.99
C ARG A 7 19.12 -63.39 40.48
N PRO A 8 18.09 -63.36 39.67
CA PRO A 8 18.24 -63.00 38.24
C PRO A 8 18.51 -61.48 38.13
N VAL A 9 19.58 -61.13 37.41
CA VAL A 9 19.88 -59.73 37.00
C VAL A 9 18.97 -59.41 35.82
N LEU A 10 17.99 -58.60 36.11
CA LEU A 10 17.09 -58.05 35.05
C LEU A 10 17.85 -56.97 34.25
N ALA A 11 18.33 -57.30 33.03
CA ALA A 11 18.97 -56.38 32.16
C ALA A 11 17.88 -55.47 31.51
N LEU A 12 17.85 -54.21 31.94
CA LEU A 12 16.97 -53.20 31.40
C LEU A 12 17.52 -52.71 30.08
N PHE A 13 16.97 -53.19 28.94
CA PHE A 13 17.30 -52.65 27.62
C PHE A 13 16.56 -51.31 27.46
N ILE A 14 17.30 -50.22 27.59
CA ILE A 14 16.79 -48.87 27.25
C ILE A 14 16.87 -48.74 25.73
N VAL A 15 15.71 -48.85 25.06
CA VAL A 15 15.58 -48.54 23.63
C VAL A 15 15.58 -47.03 23.48
N PHE A 16 16.67 -46.48 23.03
CA PHE A 16 16.73 -45.09 22.59
C PHE A 16 16.00 -44.97 21.24
N ILE A 17 14.76 -44.45 21.26
CA ILE A 17 14.06 -44.04 20.03
C ILE A 17 14.63 -42.70 19.62
N ALA A 18 15.51 -42.69 18.63
CA ALA A 18 15.96 -41.45 17.97
C ALA A 18 14.80 -40.86 17.15
N ILE A 19 14.20 -39.80 17.66
CA ILE A 19 13.22 -39.01 16.89
C ILE A 19 14.01 -38.25 15.85
N VAL A 20 14.00 -38.73 14.61
CA VAL A 20 14.54 -38.02 13.44
C VAL A 20 13.54 -36.91 13.10
N ALA A 21 13.84 -35.68 13.53
CA ALA A 21 13.11 -34.50 13.13
C ALA A 21 13.38 -34.24 11.65
N SER A 22 12.42 -34.58 10.78
CA SER A 22 12.48 -34.23 9.37
C SER A 22 12.32 -32.74 9.23
N PRO A 23 13.22 -32.00 8.55
CA PRO A 23 13.00 -30.58 8.26
C PRO A 23 11.81 -30.46 7.30
N SER A 24 10.72 -29.87 7.80
CA SER A 24 9.58 -29.50 6.95
C SER A 24 10.05 -28.41 5.98
N LEU A 25 10.19 -28.75 4.71
CA LEU A 25 10.36 -27.79 3.62
C LEU A 25 9.07 -26.97 3.52
N VAL A 26 9.06 -25.81 4.17
CA VAL A 26 8.03 -24.79 3.96
C VAL A 26 8.23 -24.28 2.52
N PRO A 27 7.27 -24.42 1.61
CA PRO A 27 7.41 -23.86 0.28
C PRO A 27 7.54 -22.35 0.43
N ALA A 28 8.60 -21.76 -0.16
CA ALA A 28 8.73 -20.33 -0.27
C ALA A 28 7.49 -19.82 -1.03
N GLN A 29 6.67 -18.98 -0.37
CA GLN A 29 5.55 -18.31 -1.03
C GLN A 29 6.14 -17.38 -2.07
N GLU A 30 6.01 -17.74 -3.33
CA GLU A 30 6.38 -16.92 -4.46
C GLU A 30 5.54 -15.62 -4.37
N LYS A 31 6.22 -14.48 -4.15
CA LYS A 31 5.57 -13.16 -4.16
C LYS A 31 4.88 -13.02 -5.53
N PRO A 32 3.58 -12.66 -5.58
CA PRO A 32 2.88 -12.46 -6.85
C PRO A 32 3.67 -11.50 -7.74
N PRO A 33 3.67 -11.69 -9.08
CA PRO A 33 4.39 -10.82 -9.99
C PRO A 33 3.96 -9.36 -9.76
N GLU A 34 4.93 -8.53 -9.45
CA GLU A 34 4.71 -7.12 -9.19
C GLU A 34 4.51 -6.43 -10.54
N HIS A 35 3.24 -6.14 -10.89
CA HIS A 35 2.94 -5.38 -12.09
C HIS A 35 3.50 -3.96 -11.95
N PRO A 36 4.11 -3.41 -13.03
CA PRO A 36 4.56 -2.03 -13.01
C PRO A 36 3.38 -1.08 -12.74
N PRO A 37 3.60 0.06 -12.06
CA PRO A 37 2.54 1.01 -11.78
C PRO A 37 1.95 1.56 -13.09
N ARG A 38 0.62 1.71 -13.12
CA ARG A 38 -0.07 2.40 -14.21
C ARG A 38 0.20 3.88 -14.10
N ILE A 39 0.76 4.47 -15.17
CA ILE A 39 1.08 5.88 -15.23
C ILE A 39 -0.14 6.67 -15.68
N ILE A 40 -0.49 7.72 -14.92
CA ILE A 40 -1.56 8.68 -15.26
C ILE A 40 -0.94 10.08 -15.29
N GLN A 41 -1.10 10.76 -16.42
CA GLN A 41 -0.66 12.14 -16.58
C GLN A 41 -1.74 13.09 -16.05
N VAL A 42 -1.33 14.10 -15.28
CA VAL A 42 -2.23 15.15 -14.76
C VAL A 42 -1.60 16.50 -15.01
N THR A 43 -2.38 17.43 -15.50
CA THR A 43 -1.96 18.84 -15.68
C THR A 43 -2.63 19.69 -14.61
N ALA A 44 -1.87 20.55 -13.95
CA ALA A 44 -2.35 21.56 -13.02
C ALA A 44 -2.26 22.94 -13.67
N LYS A 45 -3.37 23.64 -13.84
CA LYS A 45 -3.45 24.97 -14.49
C LYS A 45 -4.72 25.72 -14.10
N ASN A 46 -4.67 27.04 -14.04
CA ASN A 46 -5.83 27.93 -13.97
C ASN A 46 -6.92 27.48 -12.98
N PHE A 47 -6.49 26.98 -11.83
CA PHE A 47 -7.35 26.49 -10.75
C PHE A 47 -8.12 25.21 -11.07
N GLU A 48 -7.57 24.37 -11.94
CA GLU A 48 -8.10 23.04 -12.23
C GLU A 48 -6.97 21.98 -12.31
N PHE A 49 -7.34 20.73 -12.12
CA PHE A 49 -6.56 19.56 -12.48
C PHE A 49 -7.21 18.89 -13.70
N ASP A 50 -6.41 18.52 -14.68
CA ASP A 50 -6.87 17.83 -15.87
C ASP A 50 -6.11 16.52 -16.08
N PRO A 51 -6.78 15.34 -15.97
CA PRO A 51 -8.19 15.16 -15.62
C PRO A 51 -8.51 15.48 -14.14
N SER A 52 -9.71 16.01 -13.88
CA SER A 52 -10.22 16.22 -12.51
C SER A 52 -10.88 14.97 -11.92
N VAL A 53 -11.17 13.96 -12.74
CA VAL A 53 -11.69 12.65 -12.32
C VAL A 53 -10.78 11.57 -12.85
N ILE A 54 -10.21 10.80 -11.92
CA ILE A 54 -9.29 9.69 -12.19
C ILE A 54 -9.98 8.39 -11.80
N ARG A 55 -10.10 7.44 -12.73
CA ARG A 55 -10.68 6.11 -12.46
C ARG A 55 -9.61 5.04 -12.46
N VAL A 56 -9.59 4.25 -11.39
CA VAL A 56 -8.65 3.14 -11.16
C VAL A 56 -9.39 1.96 -10.55
N LYS A 57 -8.79 0.78 -10.57
CA LYS A 57 -9.34 -0.42 -9.94
C LYS A 57 -8.70 -0.69 -8.59
N ALA A 58 -9.44 -1.36 -7.71
CA ALA A 58 -8.88 -1.84 -6.46
C ALA A 58 -7.72 -2.82 -6.73
N GLY A 59 -6.64 -2.68 -5.97
CA GLY A 59 -5.41 -3.43 -6.14
C GLY A 59 -4.39 -2.80 -7.12
N GLU A 60 -4.78 -1.80 -7.94
CA GLU A 60 -3.83 -1.14 -8.85
C GLU A 60 -2.80 -0.29 -8.10
N LYS A 61 -1.55 -0.39 -8.57
CA LYS A 61 -0.49 0.57 -8.24
C LYS A 61 -0.49 1.68 -9.27
N ILE A 62 -0.60 2.91 -8.82
CA ILE A 62 -0.73 4.10 -9.67
C ILE A 62 0.46 5.02 -9.46
N GLN A 63 0.99 5.53 -10.56
CA GLN A 63 1.97 6.61 -10.59
C GLN A 63 1.34 7.82 -11.27
N LEU A 64 1.00 8.86 -10.51
CA LEU A 64 0.58 10.14 -11.06
C LEU A 64 1.81 10.96 -11.45
N LYS A 65 1.89 11.37 -12.71
CA LYS A 65 2.86 12.34 -13.20
C LYS A 65 2.16 13.68 -13.38
N ILE A 66 2.42 14.63 -12.49
CA ILE A 66 1.68 15.87 -12.38
C ILE A 66 2.56 17.03 -12.80
N THR A 67 2.16 17.74 -13.84
CA THR A 67 2.89 18.91 -14.36
C THR A 67 2.06 20.17 -14.17
N SER A 68 2.63 21.17 -13.51
CA SER A 68 2.03 22.51 -13.44
C SER A 68 2.55 23.38 -14.59
N VAL A 69 1.66 23.96 -15.39
CA VAL A 69 2.04 24.67 -16.62
C VAL A 69 1.96 26.21 -16.51
N ASP A 70 1.36 26.75 -15.44
CA ASP A 70 1.17 28.20 -15.30
C ASP A 70 1.91 28.81 -14.10
N ARG A 71 1.79 28.22 -12.95
CA ARG A 71 2.41 28.68 -11.68
C ARG A 71 2.65 27.54 -10.71
N THR A 72 3.20 27.80 -9.56
CA THR A 72 3.33 26.80 -8.52
C THR A 72 1.97 26.50 -7.88
N HIS A 73 1.58 25.22 -7.89
CA HIS A 73 0.43 24.66 -7.19
C HIS A 73 0.89 23.68 -6.10
N GLY A 74 -0.03 22.95 -5.52
CA GLY A 74 0.19 21.82 -4.66
C GLY A 74 -0.95 20.82 -4.86
N ILE A 75 -0.74 19.57 -4.49
CA ILE A 75 -1.81 18.57 -4.46
C ILE A 75 -1.78 17.85 -3.12
N HIS A 76 -2.94 17.75 -2.52
CA HIS A 76 -3.24 16.90 -1.37
C HIS A 76 -4.34 15.92 -1.79
N ILE A 77 -4.14 14.64 -1.53
CA ILE A 77 -5.12 13.59 -1.78
C ILE A 77 -5.53 13.01 -0.44
N ASN A 78 -6.84 13.04 -0.15
CA ASN A 78 -7.36 12.43 1.05
C ASN A 78 -7.28 10.89 0.92
N PRO A 79 -6.56 10.17 1.82
CA PRO A 79 -6.46 8.72 1.76
C PRO A 79 -7.72 7.98 2.19
N PHE A 80 -8.69 8.69 2.78
CA PHE A 80 -9.96 8.11 3.23
C PHE A 80 -11.06 8.36 2.22
N PRO A 81 -11.95 7.38 1.97
CA PRO A 81 -13.07 7.57 1.05
C PRO A 81 -14.06 8.61 1.59
N GLU A 82 -14.74 9.29 0.69
CA GLU A 82 -15.83 10.21 1.06
C GLU A 82 -16.90 9.48 1.87
N GLY A 83 -17.34 10.09 2.98
CA GLY A 83 -18.28 9.47 3.93
C GLY A 83 -17.64 8.43 4.86
N GLY A 84 -16.35 8.14 4.72
CA GLY A 84 -15.61 7.27 5.64
C GLY A 84 -15.49 7.88 7.03
N GLN A 85 -15.50 7.03 8.06
CA GLN A 85 -15.28 7.45 9.44
C GLN A 85 -13.77 7.58 9.72
N PRO A 86 -13.34 8.42 10.67
CA PRO A 86 -11.92 8.56 11.05
C PRO A 86 -11.25 7.25 11.51
N SER A 87 -12.05 6.28 11.97
CA SER A 87 -11.62 4.94 12.36
C SER A 87 -11.49 3.96 11.19
N THR A 88 -11.91 4.36 9.98
CA THR A 88 -11.79 3.52 8.78
C THR A 88 -10.32 3.49 8.34
N PRO A 89 -9.75 2.34 7.98
CA PRO A 89 -8.43 2.30 7.40
C PRO A 89 -8.36 3.13 6.11
N PRO A 90 -7.22 3.76 5.80
CA PRO A 90 -7.06 4.48 4.54
C PRO A 90 -7.25 3.51 3.36
N GLY A 91 -8.03 3.94 2.37
CA GLY A 91 -8.26 3.14 1.15
C GLY A 91 -7.27 3.44 0.03
N LEU A 92 -6.45 4.50 0.18
CA LEU A 92 -5.27 4.76 -0.64
C LEU A 92 -4.03 4.70 0.24
N SER A 93 -3.04 3.91 -0.19
CA SER A 93 -1.74 3.81 0.48
C SER A 93 -0.67 4.49 -0.36
N PHE A 94 -0.08 5.55 0.18
CA PHE A 94 0.97 6.31 -0.48
C PHE A 94 2.36 5.79 -0.10
N THR A 95 3.28 5.78 -1.04
CA THR A 95 4.71 5.51 -0.78
C THR A 95 5.43 6.73 -0.20
N TYR A 96 4.79 7.89 -0.21
CA TYR A 96 5.33 9.17 0.19
C TYR A 96 4.37 9.89 1.16
N GLY A 97 4.93 10.45 2.23
CA GLY A 97 4.17 10.91 3.40
C GLY A 97 3.95 12.44 3.49
N ASP A 98 3.97 13.18 2.37
CA ASP A 98 3.71 14.63 2.42
C ASP A 98 2.22 14.94 2.24
N ASP A 99 1.66 15.65 3.22
CA ASP A 99 0.26 16.13 3.16
C ASP A 99 0.02 17.10 1.99
N CYS A 100 1.07 17.67 1.41
CA CYS A 100 0.97 18.64 0.31
C CYS A 100 2.17 18.56 -0.63
N LEU A 101 2.05 17.79 -1.70
CA LEU A 101 3.08 17.72 -2.74
C LEU A 101 3.12 19.02 -3.53
N LYS A 102 4.27 19.72 -3.48
CA LYS A 102 4.48 20.97 -4.21
C LYS A 102 4.71 20.71 -5.71
N LEU A 103 3.90 21.34 -6.54
CA LEU A 103 3.96 21.28 -8.00
C LEU A 103 4.62 22.56 -8.51
N LYS A 104 5.92 22.52 -8.77
CA LYS A 104 6.63 23.68 -9.36
C LYS A 104 6.23 23.84 -10.82
N LYS A 105 6.16 25.11 -11.29
CA LYS A 105 5.89 25.41 -12.69
C LYS A 105 6.89 24.71 -13.61
N ASP A 106 6.40 24.09 -14.67
CA ASP A 106 7.15 23.41 -15.74
C ASP A 106 8.02 22.22 -15.23
N VAL A 107 7.72 21.73 -14.01
CA VAL A 107 8.39 20.56 -13.44
C VAL A 107 7.36 19.47 -13.19
N THR A 108 7.58 18.27 -13.72
CA THR A 108 6.75 17.10 -13.43
C THR A 108 7.09 16.54 -12.06
N ALA A 109 6.11 16.51 -11.19
CA ALA A 109 6.18 15.80 -9.91
C ALA A 109 5.58 14.40 -10.05
N THR A 110 6.10 13.45 -9.31
CA THR A 110 5.62 12.06 -9.29
C THR A 110 5.04 11.74 -7.91
N LEU A 111 3.83 11.17 -7.90
CA LEU A 111 3.17 10.68 -6.70
C LEU A 111 2.72 9.23 -6.96
N GLU A 112 3.07 8.32 -6.05
CA GLU A 112 2.70 6.91 -6.16
C GLU A 112 1.77 6.49 -5.03
N PHE A 113 0.75 5.70 -5.38
CA PHE A 113 -0.14 5.09 -4.41
C PHE A 113 -0.66 3.73 -4.89
N THR A 114 -1.12 2.93 -3.93
CA THR A 114 -1.90 1.72 -4.19
C THR A 114 -3.36 1.98 -3.82
N ALA A 115 -4.27 1.69 -4.74
CA ALA A 115 -5.71 1.75 -4.51
C ALA A 115 -6.14 0.48 -3.74
N GLN A 116 -6.34 0.57 -2.42
CA GLN A 116 -6.60 -0.61 -1.59
C GLN A 116 -8.09 -0.92 -1.45
N ALA A 117 -8.96 0.10 -1.45
CA ALA A 117 -10.38 -0.08 -1.25
C ALA A 117 -11.21 0.72 -2.25
N PRO A 118 -12.33 0.16 -2.75
CA PRO A 118 -13.29 0.90 -3.57
C PRO A 118 -13.83 2.12 -2.84
N GLY A 119 -14.07 3.21 -3.60
CA GLY A 119 -14.60 4.45 -3.04
C GLY A 119 -14.21 5.67 -3.86
N THR A 120 -14.68 6.83 -3.42
CA THR A 120 -14.33 8.14 -4.00
C THR A 120 -13.41 8.88 -3.05
N TYR A 121 -12.29 9.34 -3.54
CA TYR A 121 -11.23 9.98 -2.77
C TYR A 121 -10.98 11.39 -3.33
N ALA A 122 -11.24 12.40 -2.52
CA ALA A 122 -11.07 13.78 -2.92
C ALA A 122 -9.59 14.17 -2.99
N PHE A 123 -9.24 14.98 -3.97
CA PHE A 123 -7.98 15.72 -3.97
C PHE A 123 -8.20 17.21 -4.26
N SER A 124 -7.28 18.03 -3.78
CA SER A 124 -7.38 19.48 -3.92
C SER A 124 -6.01 20.14 -3.95
N CYS A 125 -5.99 21.37 -4.45
CA CYS A 125 -4.80 22.20 -4.32
C CYS A 125 -4.59 22.59 -2.85
N CYS A 126 -3.46 22.28 -2.29
CA CYS A 126 -3.08 22.57 -0.89
C CYS A 126 -2.19 23.81 -0.75
N LYS A 127 -1.80 24.45 -1.87
CA LYS A 127 -0.96 25.64 -1.87
C LYS A 127 -1.73 26.82 -2.41
N LYS A 128 -1.81 27.95 -1.66
CA LYS A 128 -2.42 29.19 -2.15
C LYS A 128 -1.83 29.58 -3.50
N CYS A 129 -2.62 29.46 -4.58
CA CYS A 129 -2.22 29.71 -5.94
C CYS A 129 -2.99 30.87 -6.61
N GLY A 130 -3.90 31.54 -5.88
CA GLY A 130 -4.68 32.68 -6.33
C GLY A 130 -6.14 32.60 -5.91
N THR A 131 -6.99 33.50 -6.43
CA THR A 131 -8.41 33.65 -6.04
C THR A 131 -9.28 32.43 -6.40
N GLY A 132 -8.86 31.60 -7.35
CA GLY A 132 -9.55 30.37 -7.75
C GLY A 132 -9.11 29.13 -6.99
N HIS A 133 -8.20 29.24 -6.03
CA HIS A 133 -7.63 28.12 -5.25
C HIS A 133 -8.70 27.15 -4.71
N GLY A 134 -9.78 27.65 -4.13
CA GLY A 134 -10.83 26.81 -3.54
C GLY A 134 -11.62 25.97 -4.55
N ARG A 135 -11.54 26.28 -5.85
CA ARG A 135 -12.18 25.51 -6.93
C ARG A 135 -11.30 24.41 -7.50
N MET A 136 -10.00 24.47 -7.23
CA MET A 136 -9.01 23.54 -7.79
C MET A 136 -9.08 22.21 -7.03
N LYS A 137 -9.98 21.33 -7.46
CA LYS A 137 -10.33 20.04 -6.83
C LYS A 137 -10.55 18.97 -7.88
N GLY A 138 -10.48 17.72 -7.46
CA GLY A 138 -10.82 16.56 -8.25
C GLY A 138 -11.05 15.35 -7.35
N GLN A 139 -11.24 14.20 -7.99
CA GLN A 139 -11.51 12.95 -7.29
C GLN A 139 -10.86 11.75 -7.97
N ILE A 140 -10.44 10.79 -7.18
CA ILE A 140 -10.04 9.46 -7.60
C ILE A 140 -11.21 8.53 -7.29
N ILE A 141 -11.71 7.81 -8.29
CA ILE A 141 -12.75 6.80 -8.14
C ILE A 141 -12.07 5.45 -8.24
N VAL A 142 -12.07 4.71 -7.14
CA VAL A 142 -11.59 3.34 -7.09
C VAL A 142 -12.78 2.41 -7.29
N GLU A 143 -12.75 1.70 -8.42
CA GLU A 143 -13.74 0.70 -8.78
C GLU A 143 -13.34 -0.68 -8.21
N PRO A 144 -14.30 -1.58 -7.90
CA PRO A 144 -14.03 -2.94 -7.45
C PRO A 144 -13.16 -3.76 -8.40
#